data_d788047b855dd36c3c9ac2e87ed3d355
#
_entry.id   d788047b855dd36c3c9ac2e87ed3d355
#
_cell.length_a   1.000
_cell.length_b   1.000
_cell.length_c   1.000
_cell.angle_alpha   90.00
_cell.angle_beta   90.00
_cell.angle_gamma   90.00
#
_symmetry.space_group_name_H-M   'P 1'
#
loop_
_entity.id
_entity.type
_entity.pdbx_description
1 polymer ?
#
loop_
_entity_poly.entity_id
_entity_poly.type
_entity_poly.pdbx_seq_one_letter_code
_entity_poly.pdbx_strand_id
1 'polypeptide(L)'
;TWGSAEFENQVINEDAELVVRLREAGAVLIAKLATGEFASGDRWFRGRTKNPWNVQEGSSGSSAGPGSATAAGCVAFSIGTETRGSIVSPSRRNGLSALRPTFGRVSRYGGMVLSWSMDKAGPMCRTIEDCALVFNEIHGASEQDPATITAPFVFDRRPDLGSYRIGFTDDAPESFLEKLSDLGANLKEMNELPEFRSDQLGADSAAAFDYHVAPGGVEPEPIPQDLEEGEARRRGRFRRGRDVRAMDYVNGQRRRLIFMKRMQEAMDGFDMFVSGSGEVGLTNDTGHPATIVQYDFGVRNPDSETPTTMPLTTTIVGDLFADDKILNVANAFQSVTDWHLRRPTLPDM
;
A
#
# COMPACT_ATOMS: atom_id res chain seq x y z
N THR A 1 8.08 -14.11 -10.07
CA THR A 1 9.55 -14.07 -9.85
C THR A 1 9.96 -13.36 -8.54
N TRP A 2 9.00 -12.77 -7.82
CA TRP A 2 9.25 -11.96 -6.60
C TRP A 2 10.32 -10.88 -6.79
N GLY A 3 10.54 -10.48 -8.05
CA GLY A 3 11.55 -9.48 -8.43
C GLY A 3 12.99 -9.98 -8.42
N SER A 4 13.25 -11.25 -8.11
CA SER A 4 14.58 -11.84 -8.04
C SER A 4 14.91 -12.69 -9.26
N ALA A 5 16.16 -12.63 -9.72
CA ALA A 5 16.67 -13.45 -10.83
C ALA A 5 16.65 -14.95 -10.51
N GLU A 6 16.78 -15.33 -9.24
CA GLU A 6 16.72 -16.71 -8.79
C GLU A 6 15.40 -17.39 -9.21
N PHE A 7 14.32 -16.62 -9.25
CA PHE A 7 12.96 -17.10 -9.57
C PHE A 7 12.50 -16.72 -10.99
N GLU A 8 13.38 -16.28 -11.88
CA GLU A 8 13.01 -15.84 -13.23
C GLU A 8 12.21 -16.90 -14.00
N ASN A 9 12.58 -18.16 -13.86
CA ASN A 9 11.96 -19.28 -14.57
C ASN A 9 10.95 -20.06 -13.71
N GLN A 10 10.59 -19.54 -12.52
CA GLN A 10 9.65 -20.19 -11.64
C GLN A 10 8.25 -20.25 -12.26
N VAL A 11 7.66 -21.44 -12.27
CA VAL A 11 6.26 -21.65 -12.65
C VAL A 11 5.50 -22.16 -11.43
N ILE A 12 4.52 -21.37 -10.99
CA ILE A 12 3.61 -21.73 -9.91
C ILE A 12 2.28 -22.15 -10.55
N ASN A 13 1.89 -23.41 -10.39
CA ASN A 13 0.70 -23.99 -11.00
C ASN A 13 -0.57 -23.77 -10.16
N GLU A 14 -0.62 -22.69 -9.41
CA GLU A 14 -1.72 -22.33 -8.55
C GLU A 14 -1.97 -20.83 -8.64
N ASP A 15 -3.24 -20.43 -8.79
CA ASP A 15 -3.63 -19.04 -8.75
C ASP A 15 -3.88 -18.58 -7.32
N ALA A 16 -3.47 -17.35 -7.01
CA ALA A 16 -3.87 -16.72 -5.76
C ALA A 16 -5.38 -16.55 -5.70
N GLU A 17 -5.98 -16.71 -4.52
CA GLU A 17 -7.44 -16.66 -4.38
C GLU A 17 -8.05 -15.36 -4.91
N LEU A 18 -7.39 -14.22 -4.68
CA LEU A 18 -7.84 -12.94 -5.24
C LEU A 18 -7.89 -12.95 -6.78
N VAL A 19 -6.99 -13.71 -7.44
CA VAL A 19 -7.02 -13.86 -8.92
C VAL A 19 -8.18 -14.75 -9.34
N VAL A 20 -8.48 -15.79 -8.58
CA VAL A 20 -9.65 -16.67 -8.82
C VAL A 20 -10.93 -15.83 -8.71
N ARG A 21 -11.12 -15.07 -7.63
CA ARG A 21 -12.29 -14.21 -7.42
C ARG A 21 -12.46 -13.18 -8.54
N LEU A 22 -11.38 -12.51 -8.94
CA LEU A 22 -11.42 -11.56 -10.06
C LEU A 22 -11.78 -12.21 -11.39
N ARG A 23 -11.30 -13.43 -11.66
CA ARG A 23 -11.65 -14.18 -12.85
C ARG A 23 -13.14 -14.56 -12.85
N GLU A 24 -13.66 -15.01 -11.72
CA GLU A 24 -15.09 -15.32 -11.53
C GLU A 24 -15.98 -14.09 -11.73
N ALA A 25 -15.49 -12.92 -11.33
CA ALA A 25 -16.13 -11.63 -11.61
C ALA A 25 -16.01 -11.16 -13.08
N GLY A 26 -15.32 -11.93 -13.93
CA GLY A 26 -15.16 -11.62 -15.36
C GLY A 26 -13.97 -10.73 -15.70
N ALA A 27 -13.06 -10.47 -14.77
CA ALA A 27 -11.84 -9.73 -15.05
C ALA A 27 -10.87 -10.55 -15.93
N VAL A 28 -10.21 -9.87 -16.88
CA VAL A 28 -9.23 -10.47 -17.78
C VAL A 28 -7.82 -10.19 -17.25
N LEU A 29 -7.11 -11.24 -16.85
CA LEU A 29 -5.71 -11.15 -16.46
C LEU A 29 -4.84 -10.98 -17.71
N ILE A 30 -4.20 -9.82 -17.86
CA ILE A 30 -3.37 -9.50 -19.04
C ILE A 30 -1.87 -9.53 -18.75
N ALA A 31 -1.43 -9.37 -17.52
CA ALA A 31 -0.02 -9.38 -17.16
C ALA A 31 0.23 -9.68 -15.68
N LYS A 32 1.38 -10.25 -15.40
CA LYS A 32 2.07 -10.17 -14.11
C LYS A 32 3.08 -9.03 -14.18
N LEU A 33 3.01 -8.09 -13.24
CA LEU A 33 3.79 -6.86 -13.27
C LEU A 33 5.03 -6.99 -12.37
N ALA A 34 6.07 -6.21 -12.68
CA ALA A 34 7.30 -6.20 -11.88
C ALA A 34 7.04 -5.71 -10.46
N THR A 35 7.59 -6.42 -9.49
CA THR A 35 7.62 -5.99 -8.08
C THR A 35 9.05 -5.74 -7.65
N GLY A 36 9.24 -4.85 -6.68
CA GLY A 36 10.53 -4.72 -6.05
C GLY A 36 10.97 -6.05 -5.41
N GLU A 37 12.24 -6.37 -5.57
CA GLU A 37 12.79 -7.67 -5.13
C GLU A 37 12.49 -7.93 -3.66
N PHE A 38 11.90 -9.11 -3.38
CA PHE A 38 11.47 -9.52 -2.05
C PHE A 38 10.66 -8.45 -1.32
N ALA A 39 9.66 -7.88 -2.02
CA ALA A 39 8.77 -6.84 -1.53
C ALA A 39 9.49 -5.56 -1.06
N SER A 40 10.58 -5.14 -1.72
CA SER A 40 11.38 -3.97 -1.33
C SER A 40 11.73 -3.05 -2.49
N GLY A 41 11.26 -1.79 -2.44
CA GLY A 41 11.60 -0.76 -3.42
C GLY A 41 11.05 -1.02 -4.83
N ASP A 42 11.64 -0.40 -5.83
CA ASP A 42 11.21 -0.43 -7.24
C ASP A 42 12.22 -1.10 -8.19
N ARG A 43 13.26 -1.72 -7.63
CA ARG A 43 14.26 -2.48 -8.40
C ARG A 43 13.94 -3.96 -8.40
N TRP A 44 14.09 -4.57 -9.55
CA TRP A 44 13.98 -6.00 -9.78
C TRP A 44 15.13 -6.45 -10.69
N PHE A 45 15.30 -7.74 -10.93
CA PHE A 45 16.46 -8.28 -11.63
C PHE A 45 16.66 -7.77 -13.08
N ARG A 46 15.63 -7.17 -13.70
CA ARG A 46 15.76 -6.53 -15.03
C ARG A 46 15.82 -5.00 -14.97
N GLY A 47 16.11 -4.43 -13.79
CA GLY A 47 16.33 -3.00 -13.64
C GLY A 47 15.36 -2.32 -12.69
N ARG A 48 15.06 -1.05 -12.93
CA ARG A 48 14.20 -0.21 -12.11
C ARG A 48 12.89 0.11 -12.82
N THR A 49 11.77 -0.12 -12.15
CA THR A 49 10.46 0.31 -12.63
C THR A 49 10.38 1.84 -12.58
N LYS A 50 10.03 2.45 -13.70
CA LYS A 50 10.02 3.91 -13.86
C LYS A 50 8.67 4.52 -13.49
N ASN A 51 8.71 5.78 -13.07
CA ASN A 51 7.51 6.58 -12.89
C ASN A 51 7.07 7.16 -14.26
N PRO A 52 5.83 6.91 -14.73
CA PRO A 52 5.38 7.40 -16.03
C PRO A 52 5.25 8.93 -16.12
N TRP A 53 5.16 9.63 -14.99
CA TRP A 53 5.17 11.10 -14.96
C TRP A 53 6.57 11.70 -15.11
N ASN A 54 7.59 10.95 -14.69
CA ASN A 54 9.00 11.31 -14.83
C ASN A 54 9.84 10.04 -14.93
N VAL A 55 10.20 9.63 -16.13
CA VAL A 55 10.95 8.40 -16.40
C VAL A 55 12.40 8.41 -15.88
N GLN A 56 12.90 9.53 -15.39
CA GLN A 56 14.18 9.59 -14.70
C GLN A 56 14.07 9.10 -13.26
N GLU A 57 12.86 9.11 -12.71
CA GLU A 57 12.57 8.62 -11.37
C GLU A 57 12.02 7.20 -11.37
N GLY A 58 12.11 6.53 -10.22
CA GLY A 58 11.45 5.26 -10.00
C GLY A 58 10.01 5.43 -9.53
N SER A 59 9.23 4.38 -9.74
CA SER A 59 7.80 4.33 -9.36
C SER A 59 7.56 4.22 -7.86
N SER A 60 8.61 4.10 -7.03
CA SER A 60 8.47 3.58 -5.66
C SER A 60 7.95 2.13 -5.66
N GLY A 61 7.77 1.53 -4.50
CA GLY A 61 7.39 0.10 -4.43
C GLY A 61 6.99 -0.34 -3.01
N SER A 62 6.80 -1.65 -2.87
CA SER A 62 7.21 -2.75 -3.77
C SER A 62 6.20 -3.07 -4.89
N SER A 63 4.95 -2.62 -4.84
CA SER A 63 4.01 -2.74 -5.97
C SER A 63 4.37 -1.75 -7.10
N ALA A 64 5.62 -1.84 -7.57
CA ALA A 64 6.24 -0.89 -8.48
C ALA A 64 5.59 -0.94 -9.88
N GLY A 65 5.54 -2.10 -10.49
CA GLY A 65 4.88 -2.34 -11.77
C GLY A 65 3.37 -2.08 -11.73
N PRO A 66 2.64 -2.55 -10.71
CA PRO A 66 1.25 -2.16 -10.49
C PRO A 66 1.03 -0.65 -10.52
N GLY A 67 1.83 0.11 -9.75
CA GLY A 67 1.75 1.57 -9.76
C GLY A 67 2.03 2.20 -11.12
N SER A 68 3.14 1.81 -11.74
CA SER A 68 3.57 2.37 -13.02
C SER A 68 2.61 2.03 -14.17
N ALA A 69 2.26 0.76 -14.34
CA ALA A 69 1.42 0.32 -15.45
C ALA A 69 0.00 0.90 -15.39
N THR A 70 -0.58 1.01 -14.19
CA THR A 70 -1.91 1.62 -14.00
C THR A 70 -1.88 3.12 -14.30
N ALA A 71 -0.87 3.84 -13.81
CA ALA A 71 -0.72 5.28 -14.08
C ALA A 71 -0.46 5.56 -15.57
N ALA A 72 0.32 4.72 -16.23
CA ALA A 72 0.57 4.79 -17.68
C ALA A 72 -0.66 4.43 -18.54
N GLY A 73 -1.72 3.87 -17.95
CA GLY A 73 -2.92 3.45 -18.68
C GLY A 73 -2.77 2.11 -19.39
N CYS A 74 -1.72 1.34 -19.14
CA CYS A 74 -1.51 0.02 -19.74
C CYS A 74 -2.54 -1.01 -19.25
N VAL A 75 -3.10 -0.82 -18.08
CA VAL A 75 -4.11 -1.67 -17.45
C VAL A 75 -5.23 -0.79 -16.86
N ALA A 76 -6.44 -1.35 -16.76
CA ALA A 76 -7.57 -0.65 -16.13
C ALA A 76 -7.34 -0.51 -14.62
N PHE A 77 -6.91 -1.59 -13.98
CA PHE A 77 -6.53 -1.66 -12.58
C PHE A 77 -5.41 -2.67 -12.39
N SER A 78 -4.79 -2.65 -11.24
CA SER A 78 -3.86 -3.67 -10.79
C SER A 78 -4.06 -3.99 -9.31
N ILE A 79 -3.51 -5.12 -8.86
CA ILE A 79 -3.46 -5.48 -7.46
C ILE A 79 -2.05 -5.19 -6.94
N GLY A 80 -1.97 -4.44 -5.86
CA GLY A 80 -0.77 -4.27 -5.07
C GLY A 80 -0.82 -5.08 -3.79
N THR A 81 0.35 -5.27 -3.17
CA THR A 81 0.48 -5.84 -1.83
C THR A 81 1.24 -4.88 -0.92
N GLU A 82 0.90 -4.89 0.34
CA GLU A 82 1.55 -4.02 1.31
C GLU A 82 1.76 -4.70 2.65
N THR A 83 3.02 -4.69 3.08
CA THR A 83 3.38 -4.92 4.47
C THR A 83 3.48 -3.58 5.19
N ARG A 84 4.25 -2.63 4.61
CA ARG A 84 4.50 -1.31 5.19
C ARG A 84 4.79 -0.26 4.09
N GLY A 85 3.75 0.21 3.42
CA GLY A 85 3.81 1.26 2.41
C GLY A 85 3.83 0.81 0.95
N SER A 86 3.75 -0.49 0.67
CA SER A 86 3.97 -1.00 -0.69
C SER A 86 2.78 -0.88 -1.65
N ILE A 87 1.60 -0.45 -1.19
CA ILE A 87 0.49 0.08 -1.99
C ILE A 87 0.49 1.60 -1.92
N VAL A 88 0.55 2.14 -0.70
CA VAL A 88 0.46 3.59 -0.44
C VAL A 88 1.57 4.35 -1.16
N SER A 89 2.84 3.95 -0.98
CA SER A 89 3.97 4.69 -1.53
C SER A 89 4.02 4.73 -3.06
N PRO A 90 3.87 3.61 -3.80
CA PRO A 90 3.82 3.66 -5.26
C PRO A 90 2.54 4.35 -5.78
N SER A 91 1.39 4.24 -5.10
CA SER A 91 0.18 4.97 -5.50
C SER A 91 0.37 6.47 -5.37
N ARG A 92 0.95 6.94 -4.27
CA ARG A 92 1.30 8.36 -4.08
C ARG A 92 2.32 8.84 -5.09
N ARG A 93 3.35 8.04 -5.38
CA ARG A 93 4.40 8.39 -6.33
C ARG A 93 3.88 8.52 -7.76
N ASN A 94 2.94 7.69 -8.16
CA ASN A 94 2.41 7.64 -9.51
C ASN A 94 1.04 8.34 -9.67
N GLY A 95 0.51 8.98 -8.63
CA GLY A 95 -0.75 9.71 -8.68
C GLY A 95 -1.96 8.81 -8.93
N LEU A 96 -2.06 7.71 -8.23
CA LEU A 96 -3.17 6.77 -8.33
C LEU A 96 -4.18 6.93 -7.20
N SER A 97 -5.41 6.54 -7.48
CA SER A 97 -6.37 6.11 -6.48
C SER A 97 -6.05 4.68 -6.07
N ALA A 98 -6.02 4.39 -4.78
CA ALA A 98 -5.77 3.03 -4.31
C ALA A 98 -6.42 2.79 -2.96
N LEU A 99 -6.71 1.54 -2.66
CA LEU A 99 -7.12 1.10 -1.34
C LEU A 99 -6.09 0.11 -0.79
N ARG A 100 -5.52 0.43 0.37
CA ARG A 100 -4.92 -0.55 1.26
C ARG A 100 -5.99 -0.96 2.28
N PRO A 101 -6.57 -2.15 2.16
CA PRO A 101 -7.69 -2.55 3.02
C PRO A 101 -7.27 -2.73 4.48
N THR A 102 -8.25 -2.78 5.37
CA THR A 102 -8.08 -3.29 6.73
C THR A 102 -7.43 -4.68 6.67
N PHE A 103 -6.48 -4.94 7.58
CA PHE A 103 -5.87 -6.27 7.70
C PHE A 103 -6.93 -7.36 7.90
N GLY A 104 -6.83 -8.43 7.12
CA GLY A 104 -7.80 -9.53 7.15
C GLY A 104 -9.05 -9.33 6.28
N ARG A 105 -9.14 -8.27 5.46
CA ARG A 105 -10.25 -8.08 4.53
C ARG A 105 -10.11 -8.87 3.23
N VAL A 106 -8.88 -9.09 2.77
CA VAL A 106 -8.57 -9.78 1.51
C VAL A 106 -7.64 -10.95 1.77
N SER A 107 -7.94 -12.10 1.19
CA SER A 107 -7.10 -13.28 1.27
C SER A 107 -5.73 -13.05 0.62
N ARG A 108 -4.70 -13.50 1.31
CA ARG A 108 -3.30 -13.46 0.85
C ARG A 108 -2.84 -14.81 0.32
N TYR A 109 -3.74 -15.81 0.31
CA TYR A 109 -3.43 -17.15 -0.18
C TYR A 109 -2.93 -17.11 -1.63
N GLY A 110 -1.84 -17.81 -1.90
CA GLY A 110 -1.14 -17.80 -3.19
C GLY A 110 -0.25 -16.57 -3.42
N GLY A 111 -0.18 -15.65 -2.46
CA GLY A 111 0.73 -14.50 -2.50
C GLY A 111 2.06 -14.77 -1.79
N MET A 112 3.12 -14.03 -2.20
CA MET A 112 4.38 -14.03 -1.49
C MET A 112 4.25 -13.35 -0.13
N VAL A 113 4.60 -14.05 0.94
CA VAL A 113 4.59 -13.51 2.30
C VAL A 113 5.84 -12.70 2.58
N LEU A 114 5.68 -11.57 3.27
CA LEU A 114 6.75 -10.84 3.93
C LEU A 114 6.54 -10.77 5.45
N SER A 115 5.30 -10.55 5.89
CA SER A 115 4.89 -10.60 7.30
C SER A 115 3.47 -11.15 7.42
N TRP A 116 3.30 -12.28 8.08
CA TRP A 116 2.00 -12.92 8.30
C TRP A 116 0.99 -12.05 9.03
N SER A 117 1.47 -11.15 9.88
CA SER A 117 0.62 -10.29 10.72
C SER A 117 0.36 -8.91 10.14
N MET A 118 0.95 -8.59 8.98
CA MET A 118 0.87 -7.24 8.41
C MET A 118 0.51 -7.20 6.93
N ASP A 119 0.77 -8.25 6.15
CA ASP A 119 0.55 -8.24 4.69
C ASP A 119 -0.92 -8.07 4.34
N LYS A 120 -1.16 -7.22 3.37
CA LYS A 120 -2.47 -6.89 2.80
C LYS A 120 -2.37 -6.86 1.28
N ALA A 121 -3.46 -7.17 0.60
CA ALA A 121 -3.58 -6.99 -0.85
C ALA A 121 -4.74 -6.02 -1.13
N GLY A 122 -4.61 -5.18 -2.15
CA GLY A 122 -5.63 -4.20 -2.47
C GLY A 122 -5.51 -3.61 -3.86
N PRO A 123 -6.58 -2.95 -4.36
CA PRO A 123 -6.63 -2.37 -5.69
C PRO A 123 -5.80 -1.09 -5.81
N MET A 124 -5.15 -0.94 -6.97
CA MET A 124 -4.48 0.26 -7.42
C MET A 124 -5.11 0.65 -8.77
N CYS A 125 -5.83 1.76 -8.79
CA CYS A 125 -6.70 2.18 -9.88
C CYS A 125 -6.46 3.65 -10.26
N ARG A 126 -7.18 4.15 -11.24
CA ARG A 126 -7.18 5.58 -11.58
C ARG A 126 -8.32 6.35 -10.90
N THR A 127 -9.39 5.65 -10.52
CA THR A 127 -10.53 6.25 -9.81
C THR A 127 -10.83 5.51 -8.51
N ILE A 128 -11.47 6.20 -7.58
CA ILE A 128 -11.93 5.59 -6.32
C ILE A 128 -13.07 4.61 -6.58
N GLU A 129 -13.95 4.91 -7.54
CA GLU A 129 -15.02 3.99 -7.92
C GLU A 129 -14.46 2.66 -8.42
N ASP A 130 -13.41 2.67 -9.26
CA ASP A 130 -12.75 1.44 -9.70
C ASP A 130 -12.15 0.66 -8.51
N CYS A 131 -11.57 1.38 -7.52
CA CYS A 131 -11.08 0.73 -6.30
C CYS A 131 -12.20 0.03 -5.54
N ALA A 132 -13.37 0.67 -5.42
CA ALA A 132 -14.53 0.10 -4.76
C ALA A 132 -15.07 -1.13 -5.50
N LEU A 133 -15.16 -1.07 -6.82
CA LEU A 133 -15.61 -2.20 -7.67
C LEU A 133 -14.67 -3.39 -7.53
N VAL A 134 -13.37 -3.18 -7.65
CA VAL A 134 -12.38 -4.26 -7.52
C VAL A 134 -12.37 -4.83 -6.10
N PHE A 135 -12.43 -3.97 -5.07
CA PHE A 135 -12.43 -4.42 -3.68
C PHE A 135 -13.67 -5.22 -3.35
N ASN A 136 -14.85 -4.86 -3.90
CA ASN A 136 -16.09 -5.60 -3.72
C ASN A 136 -15.95 -7.07 -4.13
N GLU A 137 -15.18 -7.37 -5.17
CA GLU A 137 -15.00 -8.73 -5.66
C GLU A 137 -13.96 -9.55 -4.88
N ILE A 138 -12.95 -8.89 -4.28
CA ILE A 138 -11.83 -9.61 -3.67
C ILE A 138 -11.90 -9.73 -2.15
N HIS A 139 -12.78 -8.98 -1.46
CA HIS A 139 -12.87 -9.01 0.00
C HIS A 139 -13.68 -10.20 0.52
N GLY A 140 -13.51 -10.49 1.80
CA GLY A 140 -14.29 -11.50 2.54
C GLY A 140 -13.43 -12.65 3.05
N ALA A 141 -14.00 -13.45 3.93
CA ALA A 141 -13.34 -14.59 4.54
C ALA A 141 -12.93 -15.65 3.49
N SER A 142 -11.86 -16.35 3.80
CA SER A 142 -11.26 -17.40 3.00
C SER A 142 -10.90 -18.58 3.90
N GLU A 143 -11.26 -19.80 3.50
CA GLU A 143 -10.82 -21.01 4.19
C GLU A 143 -9.30 -21.22 4.06
N GLN A 144 -8.68 -20.65 3.03
CA GLN A 144 -7.24 -20.79 2.75
C GLN A 144 -6.40 -19.74 3.51
N ASP A 145 -7.00 -18.64 3.98
CA ASP A 145 -6.34 -17.63 4.81
C ASP A 145 -7.18 -17.38 6.08
N PRO A 146 -6.92 -18.13 7.15
CA PRO A 146 -7.73 -18.05 8.39
C PRO A 146 -7.61 -16.70 9.13
N ALA A 147 -6.73 -15.80 8.68
CA ALA A 147 -6.69 -14.43 9.20
C ALA A 147 -7.74 -13.52 8.59
N THR A 148 -8.51 -14.02 7.59
CA THR A 148 -9.53 -13.21 6.92
C THR A 148 -10.90 -13.31 7.59
N ILE A 149 -11.64 -12.21 7.52
CA ILE A 149 -13.00 -12.12 8.01
C ILE A 149 -13.93 -11.49 6.97
N THR A 150 -15.21 -11.87 7.03
CA THR A 150 -16.26 -11.16 6.30
C THR A 150 -16.80 -10.03 7.17
N ALA A 151 -16.77 -8.81 6.63
CA ALA A 151 -17.44 -7.64 7.19
C ALA A 151 -18.19 -6.92 6.07
N PRO A 152 -19.27 -6.21 6.37
CA PRO A 152 -20.02 -5.45 5.37
C PRO A 152 -19.12 -4.50 4.56
N PHE A 153 -19.51 -4.26 3.32
CA PHE A 153 -18.94 -3.24 2.46
C PHE A 153 -20.05 -2.61 1.64
N VAL A 154 -20.28 -1.30 1.80
CA VAL A 154 -21.35 -0.57 1.14
C VAL A 154 -20.77 0.70 0.51
N PHE A 155 -20.47 0.64 -0.79
CA PHE A 155 -19.99 1.81 -1.52
C PHE A 155 -21.16 2.73 -1.90
N ASP A 156 -21.17 3.95 -1.35
CA ASP A 156 -22.12 5.01 -1.67
C ASP A 156 -21.46 6.03 -2.61
N ARG A 157 -22.02 6.17 -3.80
CA ARG A 157 -21.54 7.15 -4.79
C ARG A 157 -21.86 8.59 -4.45
N ARG A 158 -22.81 8.86 -3.55
CA ARG A 158 -23.27 10.18 -3.17
C ARG A 158 -23.49 10.30 -1.65
N PRO A 159 -22.42 10.10 -0.87
CA PRO A 159 -22.53 10.09 0.57
C PRO A 159 -22.88 11.48 1.12
N ASP A 160 -23.62 11.51 2.21
CA ASP A 160 -23.73 12.72 3.04
C ASP A 160 -22.47 12.84 3.91
N LEU A 161 -21.57 13.75 3.52
CA LEU A 161 -20.30 13.94 4.23
C LEU A 161 -20.48 14.48 5.65
N GLY A 162 -21.59 15.16 5.94
CA GLY A 162 -21.93 15.63 7.28
C GLY A 162 -22.23 14.50 8.27
N SER A 163 -22.50 13.28 7.78
CA SER A 163 -22.74 12.12 8.60
C SER A 163 -21.46 11.44 9.14
N TYR A 164 -20.27 11.78 8.57
CA TYR A 164 -19.00 11.22 9.00
C TYR A 164 -18.28 12.13 9.99
N ARG A 165 -17.57 11.53 10.92
CA ARG A 165 -16.66 12.20 11.86
C ARG A 165 -15.26 12.14 11.28
N ILE A 166 -14.83 13.22 10.60
CA ILE A 166 -13.58 13.25 9.85
C ILE A 166 -12.54 14.06 10.63
N GLY A 167 -11.46 13.39 11.03
CA GLY A 167 -10.29 14.03 11.60
C GLY A 167 -9.30 14.51 10.55
N PHE A 168 -8.32 15.33 10.93
CA PHE A 168 -7.15 15.63 10.12
C PHE A 168 -5.91 15.88 10.99
N THR A 169 -4.74 15.51 10.44
CA THR A 169 -3.42 15.77 11.04
C THR A 169 -2.86 17.11 10.54
N ASP A 170 -1.86 17.64 11.21
CA ASP A 170 -1.21 18.92 10.88
C ASP A 170 -0.56 18.95 9.48
N ASP A 171 -0.21 17.78 8.94
CA ASP A 171 0.34 17.62 7.58
C ASP A 171 -0.72 17.43 6.48
N ALA A 172 -2.01 17.46 6.82
CA ALA A 172 -3.09 17.33 5.85
C ALA A 172 -3.15 18.53 4.91
N PRO A 173 -3.31 18.33 3.58
CA PRO A 173 -3.34 19.44 2.62
C PRO A 173 -4.56 20.34 2.81
N GLU A 174 -4.33 21.63 3.05
CA GLU A 174 -5.39 22.63 3.30
C GLU A 174 -6.42 22.67 2.15
N SER A 175 -5.97 22.70 0.89
CA SER A 175 -6.86 22.72 -0.28
C SER A 175 -7.76 21.49 -0.39
N PHE A 176 -7.31 20.33 0.10
CA PHE A 176 -8.13 19.14 0.17
C PHE A 176 -9.18 19.23 1.27
N LEU A 177 -8.79 19.74 2.45
CA LEU A 177 -9.70 19.97 3.58
C LEU A 177 -10.77 21.00 3.26
N GLU A 178 -10.40 22.13 2.64
CA GLU A 178 -11.34 23.15 2.18
C GLU A 178 -12.39 22.54 1.23
N LYS A 179 -11.97 21.74 0.26
CA LYS A 179 -12.89 21.09 -0.67
C LYS A 179 -13.82 20.09 0.02
N LEU A 180 -13.37 19.33 1.01
CA LEU A 180 -14.25 18.47 1.80
C LEU A 180 -15.25 19.28 2.62
N SER A 181 -14.82 20.42 3.18
CA SER A 181 -15.70 21.35 3.90
C SER A 181 -16.78 21.94 2.99
N ASP A 182 -16.41 22.35 1.74
CA ASP A 182 -17.38 22.81 0.72
C ASP A 182 -18.43 21.74 0.37
N LEU A 183 -18.04 20.46 0.48
CA LEU A 183 -18.94 19.31 0.27
C LEU A 183 -19.77 18.96 1.52
N GLY A 184 -19.67 19.75 2.59
CA GLY A 184 -20.45 19.59 3.80
C GLY A 184 -19.81 18.71 4.88
N ALA A 185 -18.53 18.36 4.75
CA ALA A 185 -17.83 17.60 5.79
C ALA A 185 -17.60 18.45 7.05
N ASN A 186 -17.81 17.83 8.22
CA ASN A 186 -17.44 18.41 9.51
C ASN A 186 -16.05 17.92 9.88
N LEU A 187 -15.05 18.80 9.73
CA LEU A 187 -13.64 18.49 9.96
C LEU A 187 -13.21 18.88 11.37
N LYS A 188 -12.42 18.06 12.02
CA LYS A 188 -11.87 18.32 13.33
C LYS A 188 -10.39 17.91 13.37
N GLU A 189 -9.54 18.79 13.89
CA GLU A 189 -8.15 18.47 14.15
C GLU A 189 -8.06 17.27 15.12
N MET A 190 -7.22 16.29 14.79
CA MET A 190 -6.98 15.14 15.65
C MET A 190 -6.04 15.50 16.79
N ASN A 191 -6.22 14.81 17.91
CA ASN A 191 -5.22 14.76 18.94
C ASN A 191 -3.97 14.04 18.42
N GLU A 192 -2.88 14.14 19.18
CA GLU A 192 -1.61 13.48 18.86
C GLU A 192 -1.79 11.98 18.65
N LEU A 193 -1.30 11.49 17.50
CA LEU A 193 -1.29 10.07 17.21
C LEU A 193 -0.18 9.36 17.98
N PRO A 194 -0.37 8.08 18.37
CA PRO A 194 0.62 7.39 19.17
C PRO A 194 1.93 7.17 18.40
N GLU A 195 3.05 7.54 18.97
CA GLU A 195 4.37 7.22 18.45
C GLU A 195 4.71 5.74 18.65
N PHE A 196 5.10 5.05 17.58
CA PHE A 196 5.52 3.66 17.65
C PHE A 196 6.57 3.30 16.59
N ARG A 197 7.46 2.41 16.99
CA ARG A 197 8.35 1.69 16.06
C ARG A 197 8.19 0.19 16.25
N SER A 198 7.75 -0.47 15.19
CA SER A 198 7.71 -1.93 15.13
C SER A 198 9.09 -2.48 14.79
N ASP A 199 9.62 -3.33 15.65
CA ASP A 199 10.87 -4.04 15.41
C ASP A 199 10.64 -5.42 14.78
N GLN A 200 9.38 -5.85 14.64
CA GLN A 200 9.02 -7.21 14.21
C GLN A 200 9.27 -7.47 12.73
N LEU A 201 9.09 -6.47 11.88
CA LEU A 201 9.20 -6.62 10.41
C LEU A 201 10.56 -7.19 9.98
N GLY A 202 11.62 -6.91 10.73
CA GLY A 202 12.95 -7.47 10.47
C GLY A 202 12.96 -9.00 10.62
N ALA A 203 12.42 -9.50 11.74
CA ALA A 203 12.34 -10.93 12.00
C ALA A 203 11.35 -11.64 11.07
N ASP A 204 10.14 -11.04 10.86
CA ASP A 204 9.14 -11.59 9.94
C ASP A 204 9.70 -11.75 8.53
N SER A 205 10.36 -10.72 7.98
CA SER A 205 10.95 -10.77 6.65
C SER A 205 12.13 -11.73 6.55
N ALA A 206 12.94 -11.84 7.60
CA ALA A 206 14.01 -12.82 7.65
C ALA A 206 13.44 -14.24 7.62
N ALA A 207 12.43 -14.52 8.43
CA ALA A 207 11.76 -15.82 8.47
C ALA A 207 11.09 -16.18 7.14
N ALA A 208 10.42 -15.21 6.48
CA ALA A 208 9.76 -15.42 5.20
C ALA A 208 10.75 -15.86 4.09
N PHE A 209 11.97 -15.34 4.11
CA PHE A 209 13.00 -15.61 3.09
C PHE A 209 14.18 -16.42 3.61
N ASP A 210 14.07 -17.03 4.79
CA ASP A 210 15.17 -17.78 5.42
C ASP A 210 15.69 -18.91 4.56
N TYR A 211 14.79 -19.66 3.92
CA TYR A 211 15.14 -20.74 3.02
C TYR A 211 16.01 -20.27 1.82
N HIS A 212 15.78 -19.05 1.33
CA HIS A 212 16.50 -18.49 0.20
C HIS A 212 17.83 -17.84 0.61
N VAL A 213 17.86 -17.25 1.81
CA VAL A 213 19.05 -16.57 2.34
C VAL A 213 20.03 -17.54 2.97
N ALA A 214 19.52 -18.63 3.55
CA ALA A 214 20.27 -19.67 4.25
C ALA A 214 19.72 -21.07 3.95
N PRO A 215 19.85 -21.58 2.72
CA PRO A 215 19.34 -22.89 2.33
C PRO A 215 19.87 -24.00 3.27
N GLY A 216 18.97 -24.85 3.75
CA GLY A 216 19.33 -25.96 4.67
C GLY A 216 19.70 -25.51 6.08
N GLY A 217 19.39 -24.27 6.47
CA GLY A 217 19.71 -23.75 7.81
C GLY A 217 21.18 -23.39 8.02
N VAL A 218 21.96 -23.34 6.95
CA VAL A 218 23.37 -22.92 7.01
C VAL A 218 23.45 -21.40 7.18
N GLU A 219 24.47 -20.92 7.92
CA GLU A 219 24.71 -19.49 8.05
C GLU A 219 24.85 -18.82 6.68
N PRO A 220 24.20 -17.66 6.44
CA PRO A 220 24.30 -16.97 5.16
C PRO A 220 25.75 -16.59 4.84
N GLU A 221 26.14 -16.73 3.59
CA GLU A 221 27.44 -16.28 3.14
C GLU A 221 27.63 -14.77 3.40
N PRO A 222 28.89 -14.32 3.57
CA PRO A 222 29.20 -12.90 3.70
C PRO A 222 28.57 -12.09 2.55
N ILE A 223 28.06 -10.90 2.88
CA ILE A 223 27.51 -9.99 1.87
C ILE A 223 28.67 -9.55 0.98
N PRO A 224 28.65 -9.83 -0.35
CA PRO A 224 29.70 -9.37 -1.26
C PRO A 224 29.84 -7.84 -1.20
N GLN A 225 31.05 -7.34 -1.29
CA GLN A 225 31.35 -5.90 -1.20
C GLN A 225 31.00 -5.13 -2.48
N ASP A 226 30.85 -5.83 -3.59
CA ASP A 226 30.55 -5.31 -4.93
C ASP A 226 29.04 -5.23 -5.24
N LEU A 227 28.18 -5.58 -4.29
CA LEU A 227 26.72 -5.47 -4.47
C LEU A 227 26.26 -4.01 -4.50
N GLU A 228 25.24 -3.76 -5.32
CA GLU A 228 24.52 -2.47 -5.25
C GLU A 228 24.02 -2.19 -3.82
N GLU A 229 24.09 -0.93 -3.39
CA GLU A 229 23.72 -0.49 -2.04
C GLU A 229 22.34 -1.00 -1.60
N GLY A 230 21.37 -1.00 -2.51
CA GLY A 230 20.02 -1.49 -2.25
C GLY A 230 19.95 -2.98 -1.91
N GLU A 231 20.72 -3.81 -2.61
CA GLU A 231 20.82 -5.26 -2.38
C GLU A 231 21.58 -5.56 -1.09
N ALA A 232 22.71 -4.90 -0.88
CA ALA A 232 23.48 -5.03 0.36
C ALA A 232 22.63 -4.68 1.59
N ARG A 233 21.79 -3.62 1.48
CA ARG A 233 20.85 -3.23 2.54
C ARG A 233 19.79 -4.31 2.81
N ARG A 234 19.22 -4.93 1.74
CA ARG A 234 18.22 -6.01 1.90
C ARG A 234 18.82 -7.24 2.57
N ARG A 235 19.95 -7.73 2.08
CA ARG A 235 20.66 -8.89 2.67
C ARG A 235 21.06 -8.61 4.13
N GLY A 236 21.54 -7.41 4.42
CA GLY A 236 21.84 -6.97 5.77
C GLY A 236 20.61 -6.95 6.70
N ARG A 237 19.44 -6.58 6.17
CA ARG A 237 18.17 -6.64 6.94
C ARG A 237 17.78 -8.07 7.29
N PHE A 238 17.83 -8.99 6.32
CA PHE A 238 17.49 -10.39 6.56
C PHE A 238 18.45 -11.03 7.58
N ARG A 239 19.75 -10.76 7.50
CA ARG A 239 20.71 -11.22 8.49
C ARG A 239 20.37 -10.72 9.90
N ARG A 240 20.21 -9.42 10.07
CA ARG A 240 19.85 -8.85 11.38
C ARG A 240 18.51 -9.40 11.90
N GLY A 241 17.58 -9.71 11.02
CA GLY A 241 16.30 -10.33 11.39
C GLY A 241 16.47 -11.72 11.97
N ARG A 242 17.45 -12.51 11.48
CA ARG A 242 17.78 -13.85 12.03
C ARG A 242 18.33 -13.76 13.46
N ASP A 243 19.02 -12.69 13.79
CA ASP A 243 19.63 -12.50 15.12
C ASP A 243 18.64 -12.03 16.20
N VAL A 244 17.37 -11.79 15.82
CA VAL A 244 16.33 -11.39 16.76
C VAL A 244 15.98 -12.56 17.67
N ARG A 245 16.21 -12.38 18.99
CA ARG A 245 15.88 -13.43 19.96
C ARG A 245 14.37 -13.61 20.06
N ALA A 246 13.92 -14.85 20.25
CA ALA A 246 12.50 -15.17 20.41
C ALA A 246 11.80 -14.32 21.49
N MET A 247 12.49 -14.05 22.60
CA MET A 247 11.96 -13.22 23.68
C MET A 247 11.73 -11.76 23.23
N ASP A 248 12.63 -11.21 22.43
CA ASP A 248 12.51 -9.84 21.92
C ASP A 248 11.37 -9.74 20.92
N TYR A 249 11.21 -10.74 20.05
CA TYR A 249 10.09 -10.83 19.13
C TYR A 249 8.74 -10.93 19.85
N VAL A 250 8.60 -11.83 20.81
CA VAL A 250 7.36 -11.97 21.59
C VAL A 250 7.03 -10.69 22.37
N ASN A 251 8.02 -10.04 22.97
CA ASN A 251 7.83 -8.77 23.65
C ASN A 251 7.48 -7.64 22.66
N GLY A 252 8.03 -7.68 21.45
CA GLY A 252 7.66 -6.78 20.35
C GLY A 252 6.17 -6.90 19.99
N GLN A 253 5.67 -8.14 19.82
CA GLN A 253 4.24 -8.39 19.56
C GLN A 253 3.34 -7.90 20.72
N ARG A 254 3.76 -8.07 21.97
CA ARG A 254 3.03 -7.55 23.13
C ARG A 254 2.98 -6.02 23.13
N ARG A 255 4.10 -5.35 22.83
CA ARG A 255 4.13 -3.88 22.68
C ARG A 255 3.20 -3.43 21.54
N ARG A 256 3.21 -4.15 20.40
CA ARG A 256 2.30 -3.86 19.28
C ARG A 256 0.83 -3.92 19.70
N LEU A 257 0.43 -4.90 20.52
CA LEU A 257 -0.95 -4.97 21.01
C LEU A 257 -1.33 -3.75 21.86
N ILE A 258 -0.43 -3.29 22.75
CA ILE A 258 -0.66 -2.07 23.54
C ILE A 258 -0.81 -0.87 22.58
N PHE A 259 0.00 -0.81 21.57
CA PHE A 259 -0.01 0.24 20.58
C PHE A 259 -1.29 0.26 19.74
N MET A 260 -1.79 -0.91 19.30
CA MET A 260 -3.09 -1.02 18.63
C MET A 260 -4.22 -0.45 19.50
N LYS A 261 -4.19 -0.69 20.82
CA LYS A 261 -5.18 -0.12 21.75
C LYS A 261 -5.08 1.40 21.82
N ARG A 262 -3.87 1.96 21.88
CA ARG A 262 -3.68 3.42 21.85
C ARG A 262 -4.15 4.06 20.56
N MET A 263 -3.95 3.38 19.44
CA MET A 263 -4.48 3.85 18.16
C MET A 263 -6.00 3.84 18.14
N GLN A 264 -6.63 2.81 18.71
CA GLN A 264 -8.09 2.76 18.86
C GLN A 264 -8.60 3.90 19.75
N GLU A 265 -7.90 4.22 20.83
CA GLU A 265 -8.20 5.37 21.70
C GLU A 265 -8.05 6.71 20.95
N ALA A 266 -7.02 6.86 20.09
CA ALA A 266 -6.84 8.05 19.27
C ALA A 266 -7.93 8.20 18.19
N MET A 267 -8.46 7.08 17.69
CA MET A 267 -9.59 7.04 16.75
C MET A 267 -10.96 7.23 17.40
N ASP A 268 -11.03 7.22 18.75
CA ASP A 268 -12.33 7.40 19.41
C ASP A 268 -12.97 8.75 19.04
N GLY A 269 -14.18 8.68 18.56
CA GLY A 269 -14.92 9.85 18.05
C GLY A 269 -14.66 10.18 16.58
N PHE A 270 -13.85 9.41 15.85
CA PHE A 270 -13.60 9.58 14.41
C PHE A 270 -13.96 8.30 13.66
N ASP A 271 -14.49 8.43 12.44
CA ASP A 271 -14.65 7.34 11.48
C ASP A 271 -13.41 7.21 10.57
N MET A 272 -12.69 8.33 10.38
CA MET A 272 -11.48 8.44 9.57
C MET A 272 -10.72 9.72 9.85
N PHE A 273 -9.50 9.82 9.33
CA PHE A 273 -8.75 11.07 9.29
C PHE A 273 -7.98 11.26 7.98
N VAL A 274 -7.72 12.52 7.63
CA VAL A 274 -6.89 12.92 6.50
C VAL A 274 -5.47 13.18 6.97
N SER A 275 -4.46 12.64 6.26
CA SER A 275 -3.05 12.88 6.55
C SER A 275 -2.24 13.02 5.27
N GLY A 276 -1.35 13.99 5.22
CA GLY A 276 -0.41 14.17 4.12
C GLY A 276 0.59 13.03 4.00
N SER A 277 1.11 12.53 5.12
CA SER A 277 2.04 11.39 5.16
C SER A 277 1.33 10.04 5.05
N GLY A 278 0.06 9.96 5.49
CA GLY A 278 -0.74 8.75 5.59
C GLY A 278 -0.34 7.85 6.76
N GLU A 279 0.48 8.34 7.66
CA GLU A 279 0.93 7.61 8.86
C GLU A 279 1.25 6.13 8.57
N VAL A 280 2.00 5.91 7.48
CA VAL A 280 2.20 4.58 6.86
C VAL A 280 2.75 3.54 7.83
N GLY A 281 3.68 3.94 8.69
CA GLY A 281 4.24 3.05 9.71
C GLY A 281 3.19 2.62 10.73
N LEU A 282 2.56 3.60 11.33
CA LEU A 282 1.52 3.46 12.36
C LEU A 282 0.34 2.61 11.86
N THR A 283 -0.24 3.01 10.74
CA THR A 283 -1.46 2.40 10.23
C THR A 283 -1.27 0.99 9.69
N ASN A 284 -0.06 0.62 9.25
CA ASN A 284 0.27 -0.76 8.90
C ASN A 284 0.45 -1.64 10.14
N ASP A 285 1.12 -1.15 11.17
CA ASP A 285 1.33 -1.88 12.43
C ASP A 285 0.01 -2.14 13.17
N THR A 286 -0.98 -1.26 13.00
CA THR A 286 -2.30 -1.35 13.64
C THR A 286 -3.38 -1.98 12.76
N GLY A 287 -3.11 -2.17 11.46
CA GLY A 287 -4.02 -2.83 10.54
C GLY A 287 -5.13 -1.95 9.94
N HIS A 288 -5.10 -0.62 10.17
CA HIS A 288 -6.11 0.32 9.67
C HIS A 288 -6.11 0.43 8.14
N PRO A 289 -7.26 0.63 7.49
CA PRO A 289 -7.36 0.84 6.06
C PRO A 289 -6.88 2.24 5.67
N ALA A 290 -6.43 2.40 4.43
CA ALA A 290 -6.07 3.70 3.87
C ALA A 290 -6.42 3.79 2.39
N THR A 291 -6.98 4.90 1.95
CA THR A 291 -7.17 5.23 0.54
C THR A 291 -6.33 6.43 0.14
N ILE A 292 -5.79 6.37 -1.06
CA ILE A 292 -4.95 7.42 -1.64
C ILE A 292 -5.80 8.19 -2.65
N VAL A 293 -5.76 9.53 -2.56
CA VAL A 293 -6.52 10.43 -3.42
C VAL A 293 -5.59 11.46 -4.02
N GLN A 294 -5.67 11.65 -5.32
CA GLN A 294 -5.01 12.74 -6.00
C GLN A 294 -5.83 14.01 -5.82
N TYR A 295 -5.19 15.11 -5.37
CA TYR A 295 -5.90 16.35 -5.05
C TYR A 295 -5.38 17.59 -5.78
N ASP A 296 -4.20 17.51 -6.42
CA ASP A 296 -3.61 18.61 -7.18
C ASP A 296 -2.41 18.13 -8.01
N PHE A 297 -1.73 19.07 -8.67
CA PHE A 297 -0.45 18.92 -9.32
C PHE A 297 0.55 19.96 -8.81
N GLY A 298 1.78 19.55 -8.58
CA GLY A 298 2.84 20.43 -8.12
C GLY A 298 4.17 20.13 -8.79
N VAL A 299 5.05 21.14 -8.80
CA VAL A 299 6.41 20.96 -9.30
C VAL A 299 7.22 20.23 -8.24
N ARG A 300 7.74 19.07 -8.62
CA ARG A 300 8.66 18.30 -7.81
C ARG A 300 10.09 18.65 -8.17
N ASN A 301 10.96 18.79 -7.17
CA ASN A 301 12.35 19.19 -7.32
C ASN A 301 12.47 20.49 -8.15
N PRO A 302 11.90 21.62 -7.67
CA PRO A 302 11.90 22.89 -8.43
C PRO A 302 13.31 23.39 -8.74
N ASP A 303 14.31 23.02 -7.93
CA ASP A 303 15.71 23.41 -8.10
C ASP A 303 16.50 22.45 -9.02
N SER A 304 15.85 21.44 -9.60
CA SER A 304 16.51 20.54 -10.56
C SER A 304 16.61 21.16 -11.94
N GLU A 305 17.56 20.71 -12.77
CA GLU A 305 17.68 21.12 -14.18
C GLU A 305 16.44 20.75 -15.01
N THR A 306 15.62 19.80 -14.53
CA THR A 306 14.41 19.32 -15.18
C THR A 306 13.27 19.21 -14.17
N PRO A 307 12.68 20.34 -13.70
CA PRO A 307 11.54 20.32 -12.81
C PRO A 307 10.36 19.67 -13.51
N THR A 308 9.70 18.72 -12.83
CA THR A 308 8.58 17.97 -13.41
C THR A 308 7.33 18.22 -12.61
N THR A 309 6.24 18.59 -13.30
CA THR A 309 4.92 18.65 -12.68
C THR A 309 4.38 17.25 -12.46
N MET A 310 4.06 16.95 -11.22
CA MET A 310 3.64 15.61 -10.78
C MET A 310 2.34 15.69 -9.96
N PRO A 311 1.56 14.61 -9.94
CA PRO A 311 0.38 14.56 -9.10
C PRO A 311 0.74 14.67 -7.61
N LEU A 312 -0.01 15.50 -6.91
CA LEU A 312 -0.02 15.59 -5.46
C LEU A 312 -1.15 14.72 -4.91
N THR A 313 -0.84 13.96 -3.88
CA THR A 313 -1.77 13.00 -3.28
C THR A 313 -1.83 13.15 -1.77
N THR A 314 -3.00 12.90 -1.21
CA THR A 314 -3.21 12.75 0.22
C THR A 314 -3.73 11.37 0.55
N THR A 315 -3.84 11.05 1.83
CA THR A 315 -4.32 9.77 2.31
C THR A 315 -5.46 9.98 3.30
N ILE A 316 -6.54 9.24 3.11
CA ILE A 316 -7.60 9.11 4.11
C ILE A 316 -7.41 7.76 4.80
N VAL A 317 -7.21 7.79 6.11
CA VAL A 317 -7.08 6.60 6.96
C VAL A 317 -8.40 6.36 7.67
N GLY A 318 -8.95 5.18 7.56
CA GLY A 318 -10.20 4.79 8.22
C GLY A 318 -9.98 4.14 9.59
N ASP A 319 -11.00 4.15 10.43
CA ASP A 319 -11.09 3.20 11.54
C ASP A 319 -11.12 1.77 10.99
N LEU A 320 -10.85 0.78 11.84
CA LEU A 320 -10.85 -0.64 11.41
C LEU A 320 -12.21 -1.00 10.79
N PHE A 321 -12.16 -1.64 9.62
CA PHE A 321 -13.33 -2.03 8.82
C PHE A 321 -14.16 -0.87 8.23
N ALA A 322 -13.66 0.36 8.26
CA ALA A 322 -14.26 1.50 7.58
C ALA A 322 -13.78 1.68 6.14
N ASP A 323 -13.45 0.56 5.47
CA ASP A 323 -12.94 0.54 4.08
C ASP A 323 -13.91 1.24 3.11
N ASP A 324 -15.22 1.04 3.27
CA ASP A 324 -16.27 1.71 2.50
C ASP A 324 -16.35 3.20 2.80
N LYS A 325 -16.30 3.60 4.07
CA LYS A 325 -16.44 4.99 4.46
C LYS A 325 -15.32 5.87 3.87
N ILE A 326 -14.06 5.41 3.91
CA ILE A 326 -12.95 6.16 3.32
C ILE A 326 -13.05 6.26 1.80
N LEU A 327 -13.54 5.21 1.13
CA LEU A 327 -13.80 5.24 -0.31
C LEU A 327 -14.97 6.19 -0.65
N ASN A 328 -16.03 6.20 0.16
CA ASN A 328 -17.17 7.09 -0.02
C ASN A 328 -16.75 8.57 0.02
N VAL A 329 -15.97 8.96 1.04
CA VAL A 329 -15.45 10.35 1.17
C VAL A 329 -14.50 10.69 0.03
N ALA A 330 -13.59 9.79 -0.31
CA ALA A 330 -12.64 9.98 -1.42
C ALA A 330 -13.37 10.12 -2.77
N ASN A 331 -14.42 9.34 -3.01
CA ASN A 331 -15.25 9.41 -4.21
C ASN A 331 -16.04 10.72 -4.29
N ALA A 332 -16.58 11.20 -3.19
CA ALA A 332 -17.25 12.50 -3.16
C ALA A 332 -16.31 13.63 -3.61
N PHE A 333 -15.06 13.63 -3.13
CA PHE A 333 -14.03 14.56 -3.59
C PHE A 333 -13.74 14.41 -5.10
N GLN A 334 -13.54 13.18 -5.59
CA GLN A 334 -13.27 12.94 -7.02
C GLN A 334 -14.44 13.31 -7.93
N SER A 335 -15.69 13.24 -7.43
CA SER A 335 -16.87 13.58 -8.23
C SER A 335 -16.97 15.08 -8.59
N VAL A 336 -16.25 15.94 -7.89
CA VAL A 336 -16.23 17.41 -8.09
C VAL A 336 -14.88 17.96 -8.54
N THR A 337 -13.92 17.06 -8.84
CA THR A 337 -12.57 17.40 -9.30
C THR A 337 -12.18 16.57 -10.52
N ASP A 338 -11.14 16.99 -11.24
CA ASP A 338 -10.69 16.34 -12.48
C ASP A 338 -9.22 15.86 -12.42
N TRP A 339 -8.55 15.99 -11.28
CA TRP A 339 -7.13 15.67 -11.13
C TRP A 339 -6.80 14.24 -11.54
N HIS A 340 -7.64 13.28 -11.17
CA HIS A 340 -7.53 11.85 -11.49
C HIS A 340 -7.78 11.53 -12.98
N LEU A 341 -8.29 12.47 -13.77
CA LEU A 341 -8.50 12.28 -15.21
C LEU A 341 -7.26 12.60 -16.04
N ARG A 342 -6.28 13.32 -15.48
CA ARG A 342 -5.03 13.65 -16.16
C ARG A 342 -4.15 12.41 -16.34
N ARG A 343 -3.36 12.41 -17.39
CA ARG A 343 -2.50 11.28 -17.77
C ARG A 343 -1.07 11.76 -17.99
N PRO A 344 -0.06 10.92 -17.67
CA PRO A 344 1.31 11.22 -18.04
C PRO A 344 1.47 11.21 -19.55
N THR A 345 2.32 12.11 -20.07
CA THR A 345 2.79 12.05 -21.46
C THR A 345 3.94 11.07 -21.50
N LEU A 346 3.71 9.90 -22.09
CA LEU A 346 4.77 8.91 -22.24
C LEU A 346 5.74 9.36 -23.34
N PRO A 347 7.06 9.11 -23.17
CA PRO A 347 8.02 9.36 -24.22
C PRO A 347 7.72 8.49 -25.43
N ASP A 348 7.99 8.99 -26.63
CA ASP A 348 7.94 8.20 -27.85
C ASP A 348 8.86 6.98 -27.73
N MET A 349 8.33 5.79 -28.07
CA MET A 349 9.09 4.54 -28.05
C MET A 349 10.00 4.42 -29.26
#